data_658a750c95f707ebad9e7b697a8e2661
#
_entry.id   658a750c95f707ebad9e7b697a8e2661
#
_cell.length_a   1.000
_cell.length_b   1.000
_cell.length_c   1.000
_cell.angle_alpha   90.00
_cell.angle_beta   90.00
_cell.angle_gamma   90.00
#
_symmetry.space_group_name_H-M   'P 1'
#
loop_
_entity.id
_entity.type
_entity.pdbx_description
1 polymer ?
#
loop_
_entity_poly.entity_id
_entity_poly.type
_entity_poly.pdbx_seq_one_letter_code
_entity_poly.pdbx_strand_id
1 'polypeptide(L)'
;MLRILALVVIIATVHADPATGAEFTATEVRVMIAGKTLLDAPSSEPKNSHVYIYFGGDAARETYNAMIESPVEDECLGDGSETKVNAGMSCTKSLFGSYQCAVGVNLLTLHTQLSQPC
;
A
#
# COMPACT_ATOMS: atom_id res chain seq x y z
N MET A 1 47.58 40.09 -27.56
CA MET A 1 46.70 38.95 -28.02
C MET A 1 46.13 38.27 -26.82
N LEU A 2 44.85 38.52 -26.55
CA LEU A 2 44.13 37.94 -25.41
C LEU A 2 43.48 36.63 -25.86
N ARG A 3 43.95 35.47 -25.37
CA ARG A 3 43.32 34.18 -25.64
C ARG A 3 42.19 33.95 -24.62
N ILE A 4 40.95 34.06 -25.09
CA ILE A 4 39.75 33.71 -24.31
C ILE A 4 39.66 32.18 -24.32
N LEU A 5 39.92 31.54 -23.16
CA LEU A 5 39.60 30.12 -22.97
C LEU A 5 38.07 30.00 -22.73
N ALA A 6 37.38 29.46 -23.69
CA ALA A 6 35.96 29.09 -23.52
C ALA A 6 35.87 27.87 -22.61
N LEU A 7 35.34 28.06 -21.41
CA LEU A 7 35.02 26.96 -20.47
C LEU A 7 33.76 26.28 -20.96
N VAL A 8 33.90 25.10 -21.53
CA VAL A 8 32.75 24.27 -21.90
C VAL A 8 32.24 23.57 -20.62
N VAL A 9 31.13 24.06 -20.07
CA VAL A 9 30.42 23.39 -18.95
C VAL A 9 29.60 22.28 -19.55
N ILE A 10 30.07 21.05 -19.36
CA ILE A 10 29.28 19.84 -19.69
C ILE A 10 28.26 19.65 -18.58
N ILE A 11 27.02 20.01 -18.83
CA ILE A 11 25.89 19.70 -17.97
C ILE A 11 25.57 18.21 -18.21
N ALA A 12 25.99 17.32 -17.29
CA ALA A 12 25.58 15.96 -17.30
C ALA A 12 24.08 15.92 -16.88
N THR A 13 23.20 15.71 -17.83
CA THR A 13 21.80 15.42 -17.54
C THR A 13 21.71 14.01 -16.99
N VAL A 14 21.47 13.89 -15.69
CA VAL A 14 21.14 12.60 -15.07
C VAL A 14 19.77 12.18 -15.58
N HIS A 15 19.75 11.29 -16.54
CA HIS A 15 18.52 10.65 -16.96
C HIS A 15 18.17 9.62 -15.88
N ALA A 16 17.02 9.79 -15.21
CA ALA A 16 16.50 8.77 -14.33
C ALA A 16 16.24 7.50 -15.15
N ASP A 17 16.85 6.40 -14.74
CA ASP A 17 16.64 5.10 -15.40
C ASP A 17 15.18 4.66 -15.19
N PRO A 18 14.37 4.44 -16.25
CA PRO A 18 12.99 4.01 -16.11
C PRO A 18 12.83 2.61 -15.48
N ALA A 19 13.92 1.88 -15.27
CA ALA A 19 13.91 0.58 -14.60
C ALA A 19 13.97 0.69 -13.06
N THR A 20 14.24 1.85 -12.49
CA THR A 20 14.20 2.05 -11.03
C THR A 20 12.79 2.37 -10.57
N GLY A 21 12.27 1.58 -9.62
CA GLY A 21 10.97 1.84 -8.99
C GLY A 21 10.92 3.21 -8.31
N ALA A 22 9.73 3.75 -8.13
CA ALA A 22 9.52 4.99 -7.39
C ALA A 22 9.30 4.69 -5.89
N GLU A 23 9.85 5.55 -5.03
CA GLU A 23 9.64 5.51 -3.59
C GLU A 23 8.60 6.57 -3.18
N PHE A 24 7.64 6.15 -2.34
CA PHE A 24 6.60 7.04 -1.83
C PHE A 24 6.57 6.98 -0.31
N THR A 25 6.25 8.11 0.33
CA THR A 25 6.12 8.18 1.79
C THR A 25 4.84 7.52 2.25
N ALA A 26 4.96 6.59 3.21
CA ALA A 26 3.83 6.04 3.94
C ALA A 26 3.60 6.81 5.24
N THR A 27 2.34 6.97 5.63
CA THR A 27 1.92 7.52 6.93
C THR A 27 1.10 6.50 7.69
N GLU A 28 1.03 6.65 9.01
CA GLU A 28 0.23 5.80 9.90
C GLU A 28 0.49 4.30 9.72
N VAL A 29 1.76 3.94 9.58
CA VAL A 29 2.16 2.53 9.47
C VAL A 29 1.85 1.82 10.79
N ARG A 30 1.00 0.80 10.72
CA ARG A 30 0.63 -0.05 11.85
C ARG A 30 0.86 -1.51 11.51
N VAL A 31 1.33 -2.27 12.47
CA VAL A 31 1.50 -3.72 12.36
C VAL A 31 0.65 -4.39 13.42
N MET A 32 -0.16 -5.35 13.02
CA MET A 32 -1.02 -6.11 13.91
C MET A 32 -0.79 -7.60 13.74
N ILE A 33 -0.64 -8.32 14.83
CA ILE A 33 -0.63 -9.79 14.85
C ILE A 33 -2.02 -10.23 15.32
N ALA A 34 -2.68 -11.06 14.51
CA ALA A 34 -4.05 -11.50 14.77
C ALA A 34 -4.32 -12.88 14.17
N GLY A 35 -5.54 -13.35 14.31
CA GLY A 35 -6.04 -14.52 13.60
C GLY A 35 -6.58 -14.19 12.21
N LYS A 36 -7.21 -15.17 11.60
CA LYS A 36 -7.86 -15.02 10.29
C LYS A 36 -9.07 -14.07 10.34
N THR A 37 -9.82 -14.12 11.43
CA THR A 37 -11.04 -13.32 11.65
C THR A 37 -10.71 -12.19 12.61
N LEU A 38 -10.97 -10.95 12.21
CA LEU A 38 -10.66 -9.76 13.03
C LEU A 38 -11.77 -9.42 14.03
N LEU A 39 -13.03 -9.67 13.68
CA LEU A 39 -14.19 -9.40 14.52
C LEU A 39 -14.91 -10.71 14.83
N ASP A 40 -15.32 -10.89 16.08
CA ASP A 40 -16.08 -12.06 16.54
C ASP A 40 -15.43 -13.41 16.18
N ALA A 41 -14.10 -13.48 16.24
CA ALA A 41 -13.38 -14.71 15.96
C ALA A 41 -13.80 -15.84 16.91
N PRO A 42 -13.99 -17.07 16.38
CA PRO A 42 -14.25 -18.24 17.23
C PRO A 42 -13.14 -18.42 18.27
N SER A 43 -13.49 -18.85 19.48
CA SER A 43 -12.52 -19.03 20.57
C SER A 43 -11.44 -20.08 20.25
N SER A 44 -11.75 -21.01 19.34
CA SER A 44 -10.82 -22.03 18.85
C SER A 44 -9.84 -21.53 17.79
N GLU A 45 -10.05 -20.32 17.24
CA GLU A 45 -9.20 -19.78 16.21
C GLU A 45 -7.90 -19.24 16.80
N PRO A 46 -6.71 -19.58 16.24
CA PRO A 46 -5.44 -18.99 16.65
C PRO A 46 -5.43 -17.47 16.44
N LYS A 47 -4.98 -16.73 17.44
CA LYS A 47 -4.94 -15.25 17.43
C LYS A 47 -3.62 -14.67 16.94
N ASN A 48 -2.68 -15.51 16.54
CA ASN A 48 -1.31 -15.15 16.15
C ASN A 48 -0.88 -15.82 14.85
N SER A 49 -1.84 -16.15 14.00
CA SER A 49 -1.58 -16.84 12.74
C SER A 49 -1.31 -15.92 11.55
N HIS A 50 -1.57 -14.62 11.71
CA HIS A 50 -1.43 -13.63 10.65
C HIS A 50 -0.74 -12.37 11.14
N VAL A 51 -0.01 -11.71 10.24
CA VAL A 51 0.44 -10.34 10.39
C VAL A 51 -0.27 -9.47 9.37
N TYR A 52 -0.74 -8.30 9.82
CA TYR A 52 -1.36 -7.29 8.96
C TYR A 52 -0.56 -6.01 9.07
N ILE A 53 -0.23 -5.45 7.92
CA ILE A 53 0.48 -4.17 7.81
C ILE A 53 -0.46 -3.17 7.16
N TYR A 54 -0.73 -2.08 7.87
CA TYR A 54 -1.57 -0.97 7.41
C TYR A 54 -0.70 0.24 7.16
N PHE A 55 -0.96 0.95 6.09
CA PHE A 55 -0.27 2.20 5.78
C PHE A 55 -1.17 3.17 5.03
N GLY A 56 -0.95 4.46 5.24
CA GLY A 56 -1.64 5.56 4.61
C GLY A 56 -0.72 6.46 3.80
N GLY A 57 -1.18 7.65 3.47
CA GLY A 57 -0.41 8.69 2.80
C GLY A 57 -0.20 8.45 1.30
N ASP A 58 0.85 9.06 0.75
CA ASP A 58 1.15 8.99 -0.67
C ASP A 58 1.42 7.56 -1.14
N ALA A 59 2.09 6.74 -0.32
CA ALA A 59 2.33 5.34 -0.63
C ALA A 59 1.03 4.57 -0.82
N ALA A 60 0.02 4.79 0.02
CA ALA A 60 -1.29 4.15 -0.11
C ALA A 60 -2.04 4.63 -1.37
N ARG A 61 -2.00 5.94 -1.66
CA ARG A 61 -2.61 6.50 -2.87
C ARG A 61 -2.01 5.90 -4.13
N GLU A 62 -0.70 5.86 -4.24
CA GLU A 62 -0.02 5.32 -5.41
C GLU A 62 -0.23 3.81 -5.54
N THR A 63 -0.28 3.09 -4.41
CA THR A 63 -0.64 1.66 -4.42
C THR A 63 -2.07 1.45 -4.94
N TYR A 64 -3.05 2.22 -4.44
CA TYR A 64 -4.43 2.17 -4.94
C TYR A 64 -4.50 2.42 -6.45
N ASN A 65 -3.80 3.46 -6.93
CA ASN A 65 -3.78 3.82 -8.35
C ASN A 65 -3.12 2.74 -9.22
N ALA A 66 -2.12 2.05 -8.70
CA ALA A 66 -1.42 0.98 -9.40
C ALA A 66 -2.20 -0.34 -9.44
N MET A 67 -3.15 -0.57 -8.53
CA MET A 67 -3.99 -1.77 -8.52
C MET A 67 -4.93 -1.76 -9.72
N ILE A 68 -4.97 -2.89 -10.44
CA ILE A 68 -5.79 -3.06 -11.66
C ILE A 68 -7.25 -3.42 -11.36
N GLU A 69 -7.56 -3.83 -10.14
CA GLU A 69 -8.90 -4.19 -9.72
C GLU A 69 -9.85 -3.00 -9.81
N SER A 70 -11.09 -3.27 -10.19
CA SER A 70 -12.14 -2.25 -10.15
C SER A 70 -12.53 -1.96 -8.70
N PRO A 71 -12.69 -0.67 -8.32
CA PRO A 71 -13.13 -0.34 -6.98
C PRO A 71 -14.57 -0.80 -6.74
N VAL A 72 -14.84 -1.26 -5.53
CA VAL A 72 -16.18 -1.60 -5.05
C VAL A 72 -16.49 -0.78 -3.81
N GLU A 73 -17.76 -0.46 -3.58
CA GLU A 73 -18.17 0.18 -2.35
C GLU A 73 -17.89 -0.75 -1.16
N ASP A 74 -17.33 -0.20 -0.09
CA ASP A 74 -17.06 -0.96 1.13
C ASP A 74 -18.33 -1.12 1.95
N GLU A 75 -18.97 -2.27 1.84
CA GLU A 75 -20.21 -2.56 2.55
C GLU A 75 -20.03 -2.63 4.07
N CYS A 76 -18.81 -2.96 4.53
CA CYS A 76 -18.52 -3.02 5.96
C CYS A 76 -18.46 -1.64 6.61
N LEU A 77 -17.89 -0.65 5.92
CA LEU A 77 -17.79 0.71 6.40
C LEU A 77 -19.10 1.48 6.22
N GLY A 78 -19.82 1.25 5.12
CA GLY A 78 -21.09 1.90 4.84
C GLY A 78 -21.00 3.43 4.71
N ASP A 79 -19.81 3.96 4.46
CA ASP A 79 -19.52 5.40 4.43
C ASP A 79 -19.26 5.95 3.02
N GLY A 80 -19.53 5.15 1.99
CA GLY A 80 -19.28 5.50 0.59
C GLY A 80 -17.81 5.38 0.16
N SER A 81 -16.94 4.85 0.99
CA SER A 81 -15.56 4.52 0.62
C SER A 81 -15.53 3.48 -0.48
N GLU A 82 -14.52 3.56 -1.34
CA GLU A 82 -14.28 2.60 -2.42
C GLU A 82 -13.01 1.80 -2.15
N THR A 83 -13.09 0.49 -2.30
CA THR A 83 -11.99 -0.43 -1.99
C THR A 83 -11.63 -1.26 -3.22
N LYS A 84 -10.34 -1.36 -3.50
CA LYS A 84 -9.75 -2.34 -4.42
C LYS A 84 -9.16 -3.49 -3.62
N VAL A 85 -9.51 -4.72 -3.97
CA VAL A 85 -9.13 -5.91 -3.22
C VAL A 85 -8.57 -6.98 -4.15
N ASN A 86 -7.47 -7.59 -3.73
CA ASN A 86 -6.97 -8.86 -4.27
C ASN A 86 -6.73 -9.85 -3.13
N ALA A 87 -6.15 -11.01 -3.43
CA ALA A 87 -5.99 -12.10 -2.44
C ALA A 87 -5.14 -11.74 -1.21
N GLY A 88 -4.29 -10.73 -1.26
CA GLY A 88 -3.35 -10.41 -0.18
C GLY A 88 -3.31 -8.95 0.23
N MET A 89 -4.04 -8.07 -0.49
CA MET A 89 -4.00 -6.64 -0.28
C MET A 89 -5.36 -6.01 -0.50
N SER A 90 -5.67 -5.00 0.30
CA SER A 90 -6.78 -4.08 0.05
C SER A 90 -6.31 -2.64 0.17
N CYS A 91 -6.85 -1.77 -0.67
CA CYS A 91 -6.63 -0.33 -0.59
C CYS A 91 -7.98 0.37 -0.67
N THR A 92 -8.24 1.26 0.27
CA THR A 92 -9.49 2.01 0.38
C THR A 92 -9.23 3.49 0.15
N LYS A 93 -10.09 4.10 -0.68
CA LYS A 93 -10.19 5.53 -0.88
C LYS A 93 -11.42 6.05 -0.17
N SER A 94 -11.27 6.96 0.78
CA SER A 94 -12.39 7.60 1.46
C SER A 94 -13.06 8.64 0.58
N LEU A 95 -14.28 9.04 0.93
CA LEU A 95 -14.98 10.16 0.28
C LEU A 95 -14.19 11.48 0.38
N PHE A 96 -13.37 11.64 1.41
CA PHE A 96 -12.57 12.85 1.62
C PHE A 96 -11.21 12.79 0.93
N GLY A 97 -10.93 11.75 0.13
CA GLY A 97 -9.70 11.62 -0.62
C GLY A 97 -8.50 11.12 0.17
N SER A 98 -8.70 10.54 1.36
CA SER A 98 -7.66 9.82 2.08
C SER A 98 -7.55 8.38 1.61
N TYR A 99 -6.35 7.80 1.68
CA TYR A 99 -6.08 6.44 1.25
C TYR A 99 -5.47 5.62 2.37
N GLN A 100 -5.89 4.38 2.47
CA GLN A 100 -5.31 3.40 3.38
C GLN A 100 -5.22 2.05 2.67
N CYS A 101 -4.08 1.39 2.81
CA CYS A 101 -3.88 0.04 2.31
C CYS A 101 -3.59 -0.92 3.47
N ALA A 102 -3.93 -2.18 3.27
CA ALA A 102 -3.61 -3.27 4.17
C ALA A 102 -3.04 -4.45 3.40
N VAL A 103 -1.97 -5.05 3.93
CA VAL A 103 -1.38 -6.30 3.45
C VAL A 103 -1.46 -7.32 4.57
N GLY A 104 -2.00 -8.51 4.28
CA GLY A 104 -2.05 -9.62 5.21
C GLY A 104 -1.10 -10.75 4.79
N VAL A 105 -0.45 -11.39 5.75
CA VAL A 105 0.39 -12.58 5.53
C VAL A 105 0.02 -13.64 6.55
N ASN A 106 -0.30 -14.83 6.05
CA ASN A 106 -0.47 -16.01 6.88
C ASN A 106 0.91 -16.51 7.33
N LEU A 107 1.19 -16.49 8.63
CA LEU A 107 2.50 -16.83 9.20
C LEU A 107 2.81 -18.33 9.15
N LEU A 108 1.81 -19.20 8.98
CA LEU A 108 2.00 -20.64 8.86
C LEU A 108 2.40 -21.04 7.44
N THR A 109 1.82 -20.40 6.43
CA THR A 109 2.05 -20.70 5.01
C THR A 109 2.97 -19.71 4.33
N LEU A 110 3.22 -18.55 4.94
CA LEU A 110 3.95 -17.40 4.39
C LEU A 110 3.33 -16.85 3.09
N HIS A 111 2.07 -17.17 2.82
CA HIS A 111 1.32 -16.61 1.70
C HIS A 111 0.56 -15.35 2.12
N THR A 112 0.39 -14.45 1.16
CA THR A 112 -0.47 -13.28 1.36
C THR A 112 -1.93 -13.73 1.51
N GLN A 113 -2.59 -13.22 2.53
CA GLN A 113 -3.98 -13.54 2.83
C GLN A 113 -4.60 -12.42 3.65
N LEU A 114 -5.64 -11.79 3.10
CA LEU A 114 -6.43 -10.84 3.88
C LEU A 114 -7.34 -11.57 4.87
N SER A 115 -7.56 -10.93 6.02
CA SER A 115 -8.66 -11.30 6.91
C SER A 115 -9.99 -10.87 6.31
N GLN A 116 -11.06 -11.50 6.76
CA GLN A 116 -12.42 -11.03 6.53
C GLN A 116 -12.74 -9.95 7.58
N PRO A 117 -12.90 -8.67 7.21
CA PRO A 117 -13.15 -7.61 8.17
C PRO A 117 -14.57 -7.64 8.74
N CYS A 118 -15.50 -8.19 8.01
CA CYS A 118 -16.89 -8.32 8.46
C CYS A 118 -17.60 -9.62 7.98
#